data_49e6f05f93c315b802ff57e1bfddde0e
#
_entry.id   49e6f05f93c315b802ff57e1bfddde0e
#
_cell.length_a   1.000
_cell.length_b   1.000
_cell.length_c   1.000
_cell.angle_alpha   90.00
_cell.angle_beta   90.00
_cell.angle_gamma   90.00
#
_symmetry.space_group_name_H-M   'P 1'
#
loop_
_entity.id
_entity.type
_entity.pdbx_description
1 polymer ?
#
loop_
_entity_poly.entity_id
_entity_poly.type
_entity_poly.pdbx_seq_one_letter_code
_entity_poly.pdbx_strand_id
1 'polypeptide(L)'
;MSTRTASRPIGATLTDTELDMPIIDMAVPMPGFPAHRQFVLVRLNDEGLLYAFTSIDDPELRFLVAPPEPFFPDYAPEIENEVFAALNTQDPDRLLVMVVITAGVNETTANLLAPIIVDRDSRRAMQVVLTGSNLPVRAVMRRAF
;
A
#
# COMPACT_ATOMS: atom_id res chain seq x y z
N MET A 1 -1.43 -21.47 -9.83
CA MET A 1 -0.88 -21.10 -9.74
C MET A 1 -0.07 -20.72 -9.66
N SER A 2 0.22 -20.71 -9.71
CA SER A 2 1.06 -20.38 -9.71
C SER A 2 1.70 -19.84 -9.17
N THR A 3 2.01 -19.72 -8.78
CA THR A 3 2.50 -19.02 -8.29
C THR A 3 3.60 -18.68 -8.24
N ARG A 4 4.17 -18.52 -8.59
CA ARG A 4 5.08 -17.99 -8.67
C ARG A 4 5.61 -16.89 -8.27
N THR A 5 5.77 -16.36 -8.14
CA THR A 5 6.06 -15.11 -7.85
C THR A 5 6.55 -14.86 -6.52
N ALA A 6 6.35 -15.67 -5.61
CA ALA A 6 6.70 -15.50 -4.24
C ALA A 6 8.18 -15.35 -3.99
N SER A 7 9.00 -15.73 -4.91
CA SER A 7 10.43 -15.64 -4.72
C SER A 7 10.97 -14.22 -4.82
N ARG A 8 10.13 -13.28 -5.16
CA ARG A 8 10.58 -11.92 -5.36
C ARG A 8 10.85 -11.23 -4.03
N PRO A 9 12.01 -10.61 -3.85
CA PRO A 9 12.32 -9.96 -2.58
C PRO A 9 11.49 -8.71 -2.37
N ILE A 10 11.29 -8.37 -1.10
CA ILE A 10 10.63 -7.15 -0.73
C ILE A 10 11.49 -5.98 -1.17
N GLY A 11 10.85 -4.95 -1.71
CA GLY A 11 11.57 -3.79 -2.16
C GLY A 11 12.04 -3.87 -3.57
N ALA A 12 11.89 -5.01 -4.21
CA ALA A 12 12.23 -5.10 -5.62
C ALA A 12 11.23 -4.29 -6.42
N THR A 13 11.73 -3.65 -7.48
CA THR A 13 10.86 -2.92 -8.38
C THR A 13 9.99 -3.92 -9.13
N LEU A 14 8.70 -3.66 -9.16
CA LEU A 14 7.77 -4.49 -9.92
C LEU A 14 7.97 -4.24 -11.40
N THR A 15 7.90 -5.30 -12.19
CA THR A 15 7.97 -5.16 -13.63
C THR A 15 6.63 -4.68 -14.17
N ASP A 16 6.63 -4.20 -15.40
CA ASP A 16 5.37 -3.80 -16.03
C ASP A 16 4.40 -4.96 -16.12
N THR A 17 4.91 -6.15 -16.38
CA THR A 17 4.06 -7.33 -16.46
C THR A 17 3.37 -7.60 -15.13
N GLU A 18 4.10 -7.43 -14.04
CA GLU A 18 3.53 -7.65 -12.72
C GLU A 18 2.51 -6.59 -12.35
N LEU A 19 2.70 -5.36 -12.83
CA LEU A 19 1.78 -4.27 -12.52
C LEU A 19 0.53 -4.29 -13.38
N ASP A 20 0.58 -4.97 -14.52
CA ASP A 20 -0.56 -4.97 -15.42
C ASP A 20 -1.79 -5.60 -14.80
N MET A 21 -1.60 -6.64 -14.00
CA MET A 21 -2.75 -7.42 -13.55
C MET A 21 -2.80 -7.72 -12.06
N PRO A 22 -2.12 -7.01 -11.19
CA PRO A 22 -2.21 -7.36 -9.77
C PRO A 22 -3.53 -6.85 -9.20
N ILE A 23 -4.48 -7.74 -9.13
CA ILE A 23 -5.75 -7.44 -8.47
C ILE A 23 -5.55 -7.66 -6.98
N ILE A 24 -5.85 -6.64 -6.21
CA ILE A 24 -5.71 -6.67 -4.77
C ILE A 24 -7.07 -6.76 -4.14
N ASP A 25 -7.27 -7.78 -3.31
CA ASP A 25 -8.52 -8.01 -2.62
C ASP A 25 -8.44 -7.42 -1.23
N MET A 26 -9.38 -6.54 -0.90
CA MET A 26 -9.42 -5.95 0.42
C MET A 26 -9.98 -6.97 1.41
N ALA A 27 -9.15 -7.44 2.32
CA ALA A 27 -9.60 -8.31 3.39
C ALA A 27 -10.60 -7.58 4.28
N VAL A 28 -10.36 -6.28 4.47
CA VAL A 28 -11.26 -5.38 5.17
C VAL A 28 -11.43 -4.17 4.27
N PRO A 29 -12.65 -3.77 3.95
CA PRO A 29 -12.85 -2.62 3.06
C PRO A 29 -12.21 -1.34 3.61
N MET A 30 -11.80 -0.46 2.71
CA MET A 30 -11.29 0.84 3.10
C MET A 30 -12.38 1.61 3.84
N PRO A 31 -12.04 2.29 4.95
CA PRO A 31 -13.05 3.09 5.66
C PRO A 31 -13.69 4.10 4.73
N GLY A 32 -15.02 4.14 4.76
CA GLY A 32 -15.78 5.01 3.88
C GLY A 32 -16.12 4.42 2.53
N PHE A 33 -15.57 3.26 2.18
CA PHE A 33 -15.77 2.68 0.85
C PHE A 33 -16.06 1.18 0.95
N PRO A 34 -17.13 0.79 1.65
CA PRO A 34 -17.38 -0.63 1.92
C PRO A 34 -17.75 -1.45 0.69
N ALA A 35 -18.18 -0.79 -0.39
CA ALA A 35 -18.58 -1.49 -1.60
C ALA A 35 -17.40 -1.79 -2.53
N HIS A 36 -16.23 -1.23 -2.23
CA HIS A 36 -15.08 -1.38 -3.12
C HIS A 36 -14.12 -2.39 -2.52
N ARG A 37 -14.14 -3.61 -3.06
CA ARG A 37 -13.36 -4.72 -2.50
C ARG A 37 -12.13 -5.06 -3.31
N GLN A 38 -12.07 -4.64 -4.56
CA GLN A 38 -10.96 -5.00 -5.43
C GLN A 38 -10.35 -3.76 -6.06
N PHE A 39 -9.03 -3.72 -6.02
CA PHE A 39 -8.26 -2.59 -6.54
C PHE A 39 -7.13 -3.11 -7.41
N VAL A 40 -6.62 -2.25 -8.26
CA VAL A 40 -5.38 -2.52 -8.99
C VAL A 40 -4.38 -1.43 -8.64
N LEU A 41 -3.11 -1.79 -8.71
CA LEU A 41 -2.01 -0.89 -8.41
C LEU A 41 -1.36 -0.50 -9.73
N VAL A 42 -1.41 0.78 -10.08
CA VAL A 42 -0.89 1.29 -11.34
C VAL A 42 0.30 2.19 -11.05
N ARG A 43 1.45 1.87 -11.63
CA ARG A 43 2.64 2.67 -11.44
C ARG A 43 2.50 4.00 -12.21
N LEU A 44 2.80 5.10 -11.54
CA LEU A 44 2.64 6.42 -12.10
C LEU A 44 3.95 7.09 -12.49
N ASN A 45 5.08 6.56 -12.01
CA ASN A 45 6.37 7.07 -12.43
C ASN A 45 7.34 5.92 -12.68
N ASP A 46 8.40 6.22 -13.42
CA ASP A 46 9.34 5.18 -13.84
C ASP A 46 10.17 4.65 -12.69
N GLU A 47 10.30 5.42 -11.63
CA GLU A 47 11.13 5.05 -10.50
C GLU A 47 10.45 4.08 -9.55
N GLY A 48 9.13 3.87 -9.72
CA GLY A 48 8.40 3.01 -8.82
C GLY A 48 8.15 3.62 -7.46
N LEU A 49 8.08 4.95 -7.40
CA LEU A 49 7.89 5.66 -6.15
C LEU A 49 6.46 6.15 -5.95
N LEU A 50 5.64 6.11 -6.99
CA LEU A 50 4.27 6.62 -6.90
C LEU A 50 3.34 5.72 -7.68
N TYR A 51 2.23 5.35 -7.04
CA TYR A 51 1.25 4.46 -7.63
C TYR A 51 -0.16 5.01 -7.43
N ALA A 52 -1.07 4.59 -8.30
CA ALA A 52 -2.50 4.81 -8.09
C ALA A 52 -3.13 3.48 -7.68
N PHE A 53 -3.78 3.50 -6.53
CA PHE A 53 -4.52 2.36 -5.99
C PHE A 53 -5.96 2.56 -6.40
N THR A 54 -6.38 1.91 -7.47
CA THR A 54 -7.60 2.25 -8.20
C THR A 54 -8.64 1.14 -8.07
N SER A 55 -9.87 1.52 -7.75
CA SER A 55 -10.97 0.57 -7.65
C SER A 55 -11.30 0.00 -9.02
N ILE A 56 -11.48 -1.32 -9.09
CA ILE A 56 -11.89 -1.97 -10.33
C ILE A 56 -13.32 -1.58 -10.68
N ASP A 57 -14.17 -1.43 -9.68
CA ASP A 57 -15.58 -1.13 -9.90
C ASP A 57 -15.83 0.31 -10.29
N ASP A 58 -14.95 1.22 -9.86
CA ASP A 58 -15.11 2.63 -10.14
C ASP A 58 -13.73 3.25 -10.33
N PRO A 59 -13.27 3.39 -11.58
CA PRO A 59 -11.93 3.92 -11.83
C PRO A 59 -11.71 5.35 -11.35
N GLU A 60 -12.77 6.07 -11.02
CA GLU A 60 -12.62 7.42 -10.47
C GLU A 60 -12.26 7.38 -8.99
N LEU A 61 -12.51 6.25 -8.32
CA LEU A 61 -12.07 6.08 -6.95
C LEU A 61 -10.67 5.53 -6.95
N ARG A 62 -9.73 6.39 -6.62
CA ARG A 62 -8.33 5.97 -6.56
C ARG A 62 -7.61 6.77 -5.51
N PHE A 63 -6.60 6.16 -4.95
CA PHE A 63 -5.74 6.77 -3.94
C PHE A 63 -4.33 6.80 -4.46
N LEU A 64 -3.64 7.92 -4.27
CA LEU A 64 -2.20 7.95 -4.52
C LEU A 64 -1.52 7.26 -3.37
N VAL A 65 -0.62 6.36 -3.66
CA VAL A 65 0.11 5.63 -2.63
C VAL A 65 1.58 5.54 -3.03
N ALA A 66 2.42 5.32 -2.04
CA ALA A 66 3.85 5.21 -2.26
C ALA A 66 4.46 4.29 -1.21
N PRO A 67 5.56 3.59 -1.57
CA PRO A 67 6.34 2.92 -0.55
C PRO A 67 6.95 3.99 0.36
N PRO A 68 6.89 3.82 1.68
CA PRO A 68 7.35 4.89 2.57
C PRO A 68 8.86 5.01 2.67
N GLU A 69 9.59 3.94 2.42
CA GLU A 69 11.02 3.89 2.73
C GLU A 69 11.84 5.00 2.08
N PRO A 70 11.65 5.33 0.79
CA PRO A 70 12.45 6.38 0.19
C PRO A 70 12.22 7.76 0.78
N PHE A 71 11.08 7.96 1.43
CA PHE A 71 10.69 9.27 1.97
C PHE A 71 10.81 9.35 3.46
N PHE A 72 10.64 8.23 4.14
CA PHE A 72 10.64 8.16 5.61
C PHE A 72 11.45 6.94 6.03
N PRO A 73 12.78 7.02 5.94
CA PRO A 73 13.62 5.83 6.18
C PRO A 73 13.53 5.28 7.59
N ASP A 74 13.10 6.09 8.55
CA ASP A 74 12.98 5.62 9.93
C ASP A 74 11.59 5.07 10.24
N TYR A 75 10.71 5.07 9.27
CA TYR A 75 9.35 4.58 9.47
C TYR A 75 9.36 3.06 9.54
N ALA A 76 8.96 2.53 10.69
CA ALA A 76 8.96 1.09 10.93
C ALA A 76 7.69 0.71 11.68
N PRO A 77 6.57 0.62 10.96
CA PRO A 77 5.30 0.31 11.62
C PRO A 77 5.31 -1.11 12.18
N GLU A 78 4.75 -1.25 13.38
CA GLU A 78 4.59 -2.57 13.99
C GLU A 78 3.22 -3.10 13.64
N ILE A 79 3.21 -4.26 12.99
CA ILE A 79 1.98 -4.85 12.50
C ILE A 79 1.53 -5.92 13.49
N GLU A 80 0.31 -5.78 13.97
CA GLU A 80 -0.22 -6.68 14.99
C GLU A 80 -0.63 -8.02 14.39
N ASN A 81 -0.68 -9.03 15.23
CA ASN A 81 -1.01 -10.38 14.80
C ASN A 81 -2.36 -10.48 14.13
N GLU A 82 -3.30 -9.62 14.51
CA GLU A 82 -4.62 -9.61 13.90
C GLU A 82 -4.57 -9.28 12.42
N VAL A 83 -3.63 -8.43 12.03
CA VAL A 83 -3.46 -8.05 10.63
C VAL A 83 -2.92 -9.24 9.85
N PHE A 84 -1.94 -9.95 10.42
CA PHE A 84 -1.41 -11.14 9.76
C PHE A 84 -2.51 -12.17 9.56
N ALA A 85 -3.36 -12.35 10.56
CA ALA A 85 -4.46 -13.32 10.45
C ALA A 85 -5.45 -12.89 9.37
N ALA A 86 -5.78 -11.60 9.31
CA ALA A 86 -6.71 -11.09 8.32
C ALA A 86 -6.17 -11.23 6.91
N LEU A 87 -4.86 -11.10 6.74
CA LEU A 87 -4.23 -11.23 5.44
C LEU A 87 -3.83 -12.67 5.12
N ASN A 88 -4.09 -13.56 6.06
CA ASN A 88 -3.86 -14.99 5.88
C ASN A 88 -2.38 -15.30 5.62
N THR A 89 -1.51 -14.68 6.40
CA THR A 89 -0.07 -14.90 6.31
C THR A 89 0.55 -14.85 7.68
N GLN A 90 1.73 -15.41 7.84
CA GLN A 90 2.50 -15.32 9.07
C GLN A 90 3.91 -14.78 8.82
N ASP A 91 4.20 -14.43 7.58
CA ASP A 91 5.55 -14.04 7.19
C ASP A 91 5.61 -12.54 6.98
N PRO A 92 6.28 -11.79 7.88
CA PRO A 92 6.38 -10.34 7.72
C PRO A 92 7.12 -9.93 6.44
N ASP A 93 7.97 -10.79 5.90
CA ASP A 93 8.68 -10.45 4.67
C ASP A 93 7.78 -10.45 3.45
N ARG A 94 6.58 -11.00 3.57
CA ARG A 94 5.62 -10.98 2.48
C ARG A 94 4.76 -9.72 2.47
N LEU A 95 4.86 -8.91 3.50
CA LEU A 95 4.02 -7.73 3.60
C LEU A 95 4.67 -6.54 2.91
N LEU A 96 3.86 -5.86 2.12
CA LEU A 96 4.25 -4.63 1.46
C LEU A 96 3.50 -3.49 2.14
N VAL A 97 4.22 -2.44 2.52
CA VAL A 97 3.62 -1.29 3.18
C VAL A 97 3.53 -0.15 2.18
N MET A 98 2.36 0.46 2.09
CA MET A 98 2.17 1.64 1.26
C MET A 98 1.46 2.70 2.08
N VAL A 99 1.83 3.96 1.87
CA VAL A 99 1.20 5.07 2.55
C VAL A 99 0.39 5.89 1.57
N VAL A 100 -0.76 6.37 2.02
CA VAL A 100 -1.63 7.18 1.18
C VAL A 100 -1.07 8.60 1.13
N ILE A 101 -0.99 9.14 -0.08
CA ILE A 101 -0.40 10.43 -0.37
C ILE A 101 -1.49 11.44 -0.67
N THR A 102 -1.35 12.62 -0.12
CA THR A 102 -2.22 13.75 -0.44
C THR A 102 -1.36 14.83 -1.10
N ALA A 103 -1.67 15.12 -2.35
CA ALA A 103 -0.96 16.17 -3.07
C ALA A 103 -1.65 17.50 -2.80
N GLY A 104 -0.99 18.36 -2.06
CA GLY A 104 -1.51 19.68 -1.74
C GLY A 104 -0.94 20.74 -2.65
N VAL A 105 -1.42 21.95 -2.46
CA VAL A 105 -0.98 23.09 -3.27
C VAL A 105 0.48 23.42 -3.01
N ASN A 106 0.87 23.45 -1.74
CA ASN A 106 2.22 23.84 -1.35
C ASN A 106 3.09 22.70 -0.91
N GLU A 107 2.49 21.56 -0.59
CA GLU A 107 3.26 20.45 -0.09
C GLU A 107 2.50 19.15 -0.33
N THR A 108 3.25 18.06 -0.34
CA THR A 108 2.70 16.73 -0.47
C THR A 108 2.91 16.03 0.87
N THR A 109 1.87 15.36 1.36
CA THR A 109 1.93 14.69 2.66
C THR A 109 1.57 13.24 2.54
N ALA A 110 2.00 12.46 3.52
CA ALA A 110 1.71 11.03 3.59
C ALA A 110 1.05 10.72 4.93
N ASN A 111 0.10 9.79 4.88
CA ASN A 111 -0.55 9.32 6.09
C ASN A 111 0.27 8.16 6.67
N LEU A 112 1.06 8.45 7.68
CA LEU A 112 1.89 7.43 8.33
C LEU A 112 1.13 6.69 9.42
N LEU A 113 0.00 7.22 9.86
CA LEU A 113 -0.78 6.59 10.92
C LEU A 113 -1.60 5.41 10.42
N ALA A 114 -2.01 5.42 9.15
CA ALA A 114 -2.90 4.39 8.63
C ALA A 114 -2.42 3.89 7.28
N PRO A 115 -1.33 3.11 7.25
CA PRO A 115 -0.81 2.56 6.01
C PRO A 115 -1.71 1.46 5.46
N ILE A 116 -1.56 1.20 4.17
CA ILE A 116 -2.19 0.04 3.53
C ILE A 116 -1.15 -1.08 3.52
N ILE A 117 -1.53 -2.23 4.03
CA ILE A 117 -0.65 -3.40 4.12
C ILE A 117 -1.16 -4.43 3.13
N VAL A 118 -0.27 -4.93 2.27
CA VAL A 118 -0.62 -5.90 1.24
C VAL A 118 0.24 -7.13 1.42
N ASP A 119 -0.39 -8.31 1.42
CA ASP A 119 0.36 -9.56 1.35
C ASP A 119 0.66 -9.84 -0.12
N ARG A 120 1.94 -9.89 -0.46
CA ARG A 120 2.37 -9.98 -1.85
C ARG A 120 1.97 -11.27 -2.54
N ASP A 121 1.81 -12.35 -1.78
CA ASP A 121 1.47 -13.63 -2.39
C ASP A 121 -0.03 -13.80 -2.59
N SER A 122 -0.81 -13.53 -1.55
CA SER A 122 -2.25 -13.70 -1.64
C SER A 122 -2.92 -12.49 -2.27
N ARG A 123 -2.25 -11.33 -2.24
CA ARG A 123 -2.79 -10.05 -2.71
C ARG A 123 -3.99 -9.59 -1.91
N ARG A 124 -4.03 -10.00 -0.65
CA ARG A 124 -5.03 -9.49 0.27
C ARG A 124 -4.45 -8.27 0.96
N ALA A 125 -5.28 -7.29 1.20
CA ALA A 125 -4.81 -6.02 1.76
C ALA A 125 -5.83 -5.45 2.73
N MET A 126 -5.35 -4.53 3.57
CA MET A 126 -6.22 -3.75 4.44
C MET A 126 -5.48 -2.49 4.85
N GLN A 127 -6.24 -1.46 5.19
CA GLN A 127 -5.67 -0.27 5.79
C GLN A 127 -5.64 -0.50 7.30
N VAL A 128 -4.51 -0.22 7.92
CA VAL A 128 -4.29 -0.50 9.33
C VAL A 128 -4.04 0.80 10.07
N VAL A 129 -4.87 1.10 11.07
CA VAL A 129 -4.63 2.25 11.93
C VAL A 129 -3.68 1.83 13.04
N LEU A 130 -2.52 2.48 13.12
CA LEU A 130 -1.48 2.14 14.09
C LEU A 130 -1.81 2.81 15.42
N THR A 131 -2.79 2.25 16.11
CA THR A 131 -3.25 2.80 17.38
C THR A 131 -2.13 2.77 18.40
N GLY A 132 -2.13 3.78 19.28
CA GLY A 132 -1.08 3.86 20.30
C GLY A 132 0.20 4.51 19.82
N SER A 133 0.29 4.85 18.54
CA SER A 133 1.45 5.55 18.01
C SER A 133 1.14 7.04 17.93
N ASN A 134 2.20 7.83 17.81
CA ASN A 134 2.06 9.28 17.60
C ASN A 134 2.35 9.67 16.16
N LEU A 135 2.20 8.71 15.23
CA LEU A 135 2.50 8.95 13.84
C LEU A 135 1.53 9.94 13.22
N PRO A 136 2.01 10.85 12.39
CA PRO A 136 1.15 11.88 11.82
C PRO A 136 0.31 11.34 10.67
N VAL A 137 -0.89 11.92 10.54
CA VAL A 137 -1.76 11.66 9.40
C VAL A 137 -1.28 12.41 8.17
N ARG A 138 -0.54 13.51 8.37
CA ARG A 138 -0.04 14.34 7.27
C ARG A 138 1.43 14.65 7.47
N ALA A 139 2.26 13.67 7.25
CA ALA A 139 3.70 13.86 7.32
C ALA A 139 4.19 14.48 6.02
N VAL A 140 4.93 15.57 6.10
CA VAL A 140 5.41 16.25 4.91
C VAL A 140 6.46 15.40 4.23
N MET A 141 6.30 15.21 2.92
CA MET A 141 7.26 14.47 2.12
C MET A 141 8.33 15.44 1.63
N ARG A 142 9.57 15.09 1.90
CA ARG A 142 10.71 15.96 1.60
C ARG A 142 11.12 15.90 0.14
N ARG A 143 10.65 14.89 -0.55
CA ARG A 143 11.08 14.66 -1.91
C ARG A 143 9.90 14.84 -2.84
N ALA A 144 10.12 15.52 -3.94
CA ALA A 144 9.10 15.71 -4.96
C ALA A 144 9.15 14.58 -5.97
N PHE A 145 8.02 14.31 -6.56
CA PHE A 145 7.93 13.32 -7.62
C PHE A 145 8.22 13.94 -8.99
#